data_1e20a9584307720cc1ddb90abaa39d10
#
_entry.id   1e20a9584307720cc1ddb90abaa39d10
#
_cell.length_a   1.000
_cell.length_b   1.000
_cell.length_c   1.000
_cell.angle_alpha   90.00
_cell.angle_beta   90.00
_cell.angle_gamma   90.00
#
_symmetry.space_group_name_H-M   'P 1'
#
loop_
_entity.id
_entity.type
_entity.pdbx_description
1 polymer ?
#
loop_
_entity_poly.entity_id
_entity_poly.type
_entity_poly.pdbx_seq_one_letter_code
_entity_poly.pdbx_strand_id
1 'polypeptide(L)'
;MEHKVTLCGSNKTFMVQENETILEAAVRSGVSINYGCSSGTCGLCLARLVSGTVDEIKPREFVISEAEKIQGYMLSCTSAAREDVVIDAMVAHAVSDIPLQKLHVKVRKVEQLSKQVFRLVVQTPRTSRLRFLAGQYVEIGLDGLGKNRFSIASCPCEDRLIELHLRVSNDDPVSMRVADKMKMGDCLDLEGPFGEFVYDENANRPVILFAFDTGFAAIKSLLEHITAQEQESEIHLIWMACGTDGLYLNNLCRSWADAFDNFSYTGIALEESIQQLAEDPHYGCATVESRIMSAMQAYEDLSCHDVYVSAPAPAIKLFENVCRSKNVLMRRFFAEPVRGNEDMSCMVSIKSADQ
;
A
#
# COMPACT_ATOMS: atom_id res chain seq x y z
N MET A 1 -10.16 2.50 -29.53
CA MET A 1 -11.20 3.34 -28.86
C MET A 1 -11.23 2.95 -27.40
N GLU A 2 -11.52 3.89 -26.52
CA GLU A 2 -11.69 3.61 -25.09
C GLU A 2 -13.20 3.55 -24.77
N HIS A 3 -13.58 2.67 -23.86
CA HIS A 3 -14.95 2.49 -23.44
C HIS A 3 -15.08 2.60 -21.93
N LYS A 4 -16.15 3.19 -21.46
CA LYS A 4 -16.40 3.39 -20.03
C LYS A 4 -17.07 2.16 -19.42
N VAL A 5 -16.53 1.66 -18.34
CA VAL A 5 -17.15 0.65 -17.49
C VAL A 5 -17.70 1.33 -16.25
N THR A 6 -18.97 1.07 -15.92
CA THR A 6 -19.62 1.52 -14.70
C THR A 6 -19.97 0.33 -13.83
N LEU A 7 -19.63 0.40 -12.55
CA LEU A 7 -19.96 -0.65 -11.58
C LEU A 7 -21.36 -0.42 -11.02
N CYS A 8 -22.21 -1.42 -11.13
CA CYS A 8 -23.56 -1.39 -10.59
C CYS A 8 -23.53 -1.23 -9.07
N GLY A 9 -24.37 -0.35 -8.52
CA GLY A 9 -24.46 -0.13 -7.07
C GLY A 9 -23.33 0.71 -6.46
N SER A 10 -22.37 1.16 -7.26
CA SER A 10 -21.33 2.11 -6.84
C SER A 10 -21.21 3.22 -7.88
N ASN A 11 -20.63 4.37 -7.48
CA ASN A 11 -20.34 5.45 -8.42
C ASN A 11 -18.99 5.25 -9.14
N LYS A 12 -18.35 4.10 -8.98
CA LYS A 12 -17.04 3.83 -9.56
C LYS A 12 -17.14 3.56 -11.05
N THR A 13 -16.28 4.23 -11.80
CA THR A 13 -16.13 4.06 -13.24
C THR A 13 -14.66 4.00 -13.60
N PHE A 14 -14.34 3.30 -14.68
CA PHE A 14 -12.99 3.26 -15.25
C PHE A 14 -13.04 3.08 -16.77
N MET A 15 -11.96 3.44 -17.44
CA MET A 15 -11.82 3.34 -18.88
C MET A 15 -11.11 2.05 -19.26
N VAL A 16 -11.65 1.32 -20.22
CA VAL A 16 -11.06 0.11 -20.82
C VAL A 16 -10.52 0.46 -22.19
N GLN A 17 -9.24 0.14 -22.42
CA GLN A 17 -8.58 0.35 -23.71
C GLN A 17 -8.92 -0.79 -24.69
N GLU A 18 -8.68 -0.55 -25.98
CA GLU A 18 -8.85 -1.58 -26.99
C GLU A 18 -7.93 -2.78 -26.71
N ASN A 19 -8.50 -3.99 -26.73
CA ASN A 19 -7.82 -5.26 -26.41
C ASN A 19 -7.35 -5.42 -24.95
N GLU A 20 -7.78 -4.54 -24.07
CA GLU A 20 -7.61 -4.68 -22.61
C GLU A 20 -8.82 -5.41 -22.02
N THR A 21 -8.62 -6.31 -21.05
CA THR A 21 -9.74 -6.93 -20.34
C THR A 21 -10.30 -5.96 -19.30
N ILE A 22 -11.59 -6.16 -18.97
CA ILE A 22 -12.26 -5.38 -17.93
C ILE A 22 -11.51 -5.47 -16.60
N LEU A 23 -10.97 -6.67 -16.25
CA LEU A 23 -10.16 -6.84 -15.04
C LEU A 23 -8.85 -6.05 -15.10
N GLU A 24 -8.11 -6.10 -16.21
CA GLU A 24 -6.85 -5.35 -16.36
C GLU A 24 -7.08 -3.85 -16.22
N ALA A 25 -8.13 -3.33 -16.84
CA ALA A 25 -8.51 -1.92 -16.72
C ALA A 25 -8.92 -1.54 -15.30
N ALA A 26 -9.73 -2.38 -14.61
CA ALA A 26 -10.11 -2.15 -13.24
C ALA A 26 -8.89 -2.09 -12.31
N VAL A 27 -7.98 -3.08 -12.41
CA VAL A 27 -6.75 -3.14 -11.62
C VAL A 27 -5.87 -1.91 -11.90
N ARG A 28 -5.66 -1.55 -13.18
CA ARG A 28 -4.88 -0.36 -13.58
C ARG A 28 -5.46 0.95 -13.01
N SER A 29 -6.78 1.03 -12.91
CA SER A 29 -7.49 2.20 -12.36
C SER A 29 -7.66 2.13 -10.83
N GLY A 30 -7.02 1.20 -10.15
CA GLY A 30 -7.12 1.04 -8.69
C GLY A 30 -8.48 0.53 -8.20
N VAL A 31 -9.33 0.01 -9.09
CA VAL A 31 -10.66 -0.52 -8.71
C VAL A 31 -10.54 -2.00 -8.36
N SER A 32 -10.71 -2.34 -7.10
CA SER A 32 -10.52 -3.70 -6.56
C SER A 32 -11.74 -4.59 -6.78
N ILE A 33 -12.03 -4.97 -8.05
CA ILE A 33 -13.04 -6.00 -8.32
C ILE A 33 -12.50 -7.38 -7.94
N ASN A 34 -13.41 -8.35 -7.69
CA ASN A 34 -13.00 -9.68 -7.26
C ASN A 34 -12.29 -10.47 -8.37
N TYR A 35 -11.17 -11.12 -8.07
CA TYR A 35 -10.42 -12.00 -8.97
C TYR A 35 -9.44 -12.91 -8.22
N GLY A 36 -8.80 -13.85 -8.93
CA GLY A 36 -7.78 -14.73 -8.37
C GLY A 36 -6.66 -15.00 -9.38
N CYS A 37 -6.91 -15.84 -10.40
CA CYS A 37 -5.87 -16.28 -11.34
C CYS A 37 -5.57 -15.28 -12.48
N SER A 38 -6.46 -14.38 -12.83
CA SER A 38 -6.39 -13.47 -14.00
C SER A 38 -6.16 -14.18 -15.36
N SER A 39 -6.44 -15.51 -15.43
CA SER A 39 -6.17 -16.37 -16.60
C SER A 39 -7.38 -17.20 -17.07
N GLY A 40 -8.56 -16.91 -16.56
CA GLY A 40 -9.79 -17.60 -16.97
C GLY A 40 -9.99 -18.99 -16.37
N THR A 41 -9.23 -19.40 -15.32
CA THR A 41 -9.27 -20.77 -14.78
C THR A 41 -10.07 -20.90 -13.48
N CYS A 42 -10.07 -19.91 -12.59
CA CYS A 42 -10.63 -20.07 -11.23
C CYS A 42 -12.08 -19.60 -11.06
N GLY A 43 -12.62 -18.78 -11.95
CA GLY A 43 -14.00 -18.26 -11.87
C GLY A 43 -14.21 -17.11 -10.88
N LEU A 44 -13.22 -16.70 -10.06
CA LEU A 44 -13.39 -15.69 -9.02
C LEU A 44 -13.67 -14.29 -9.59
N CYS A 45 -13.36 -14.04 -10.84
CA CYS A 45 -13.64 -12.78 -11.55
C CYS A 45 -15.01 -12.80 -12.28
N LEU A 46 -15.91 -13.71 -11.91
CA LEU A 46 -17.26 -13.76 -12.46
C LEU A 46 -17.99 -12.45 -12.17
N ALA A 47 -18.49 -11.83 -13.21
CA ALA A 47 -19.27 -10.61 -13.15
C ALA A 47 -20.48 -10.73 -14.07
N ARG A 48 -21.50 -9.92 -13.84
CA ARG A 48 -22.70 -9.91 -14.67
C ARG A 48 -22.77 -8.61 -15.47
N LEU A 49 -22.87 -8.73 -16.79
CA LEU A 49 -23.17 -7.63 -17.69
C LEU A 49 -24.64 -7.19 -17.49
N VAL A 50 -24.84 -5.93 -17.11
CA VAL A 50 -26.15 -5.34 -16.90
C VAL A 50 -26.62 -4.62 -18.16
N SER A 51 -25.70 -3.92 -18.84
CA SER A 51 -25.97 -3.26 -20.13
C SER A 51 -24.69 -3.13 -20.96
N GLY A 52 -24.87 -3.01 -22.26
CA GLY A 52 -23.80 -2.92 -23.24
C GLY A 52 -23.35 -4.26 -23.80
N THR A 53 -22.21 -4.27 -24.49
CA THR A 53 -21.69 -5.45 -25.21
C THR A 53 -20.22 -5.69 -24.84
N VAL A 54 -19.89 -6.94 -24.62
CA VAL A 54 -18.50 -7.40 -24.36
C VAL A 54 -18.12 -8.55 -25.27
N ASP A 55 -16.84 -8.65 -25.59
CA ASP A 55 -16.28 -9.80 -26.31
C ASP A 55 -15.29 -10.56 -25.43
N GLU A 56 -15.29 -11.89 -25.54
CA GLU A 56 -14.26 -12.74 -24.95
C GLU A 56 -12.99 -12.67 -25.81
N ILE A 57 -11.94 -12.04 -25.29
CA ILE A 57 -10.67 -11.79 -26.00
C ILE A 57 -9.53 -12.72 -25.54
N LYS A 58 -9.71 -13.43 -24.41
CA LYS A 58 -8.76 -14.41 -23.91
C LYS A 58 -9.45 -15.76 -23.70
N PRO A 59 -8.76 -16.87 -23.92
CA PRO A 59 -9.31 -18.20 -23.66
C PRO A 59 -9.58 -18.39 -22.16
N ARG A 60 -10.58 -19.23 -21.84
CA ARG A 60 -10.92 -19.62 -20.48
C ARG A 60 -11.07 -21.14 -20.37
N GLU A 61 -10.74 -21.68 -19.21
CA GLU A 61 -11.00 -23.07 -18.82
C GLU A 61 -12.23 -23.16 -17.90
N PHE A 62 -12.53 -22.09 -17.17
CA PHE A 62 -13.72 -22.01 -16.32
C PHE A 62 -14.99 -22.05 -17.18
N VAL A 63 -15.87 -22.97 -16.85
CA VAL A 63 -17.12 -23.17 -17.59
C VAL A 63 -18.23 -22.29 -17.01
N ILE A 64 -18.72 -21.35 -17.81
CA ILE A 64 -19.96 -20.62 -17.55
C ILE A 64 -21.06 -21.36 -18.27
N SER A 65 -22.10 -21.77 -17.55
CA SER A 65 -23.25 -22.49 -18.14
C SER A 65 -24.02 -21.62 -19.13
N GLU A 66 -24.74 -22.23 -20.06
CA GLU A 66 -25.58 -21.46 -21.00
C GLU A 66 -26.65 -20.62 -20.30
N ALA A 67 -27.19 -21.10 -19.17
CA ALA A 67 -28.13 -20.36 -18.36
C ALA A 67 -27.51 -19.07 -17.75
N GLU A 68 -26.26 -19.17 -17.28
CA GLU A 68 -25.51 -18.02 -16.75
C GLU A 68 -25.14 -17.04 -17.87
N LYS A 69 -24.74 -17.51 -19.05
CA LYS A 69 -24.46 -16.65 -20.22
C LYS A 69 -25.72 -15.86 -20.63
N ILE A 70 -26.89 -16.50 -20.66
CA ILE A 70 -28.16 -15.84 -20.95
C ILE A 70 -28.47 -14.77 -19.89
N GLN A 71 -28.08 -14.96 -18.65
CA GLN A 71 -28.21 -13.99 -17.56
C GLN A 71 -27.14 -12.87 -17.60
N GLY A 72 -26.21 -12.93 -18.56
CA GLY A 72 -25.16 -11.94 -18.74
C GLY A 72 -23.89 -12.20 -17.95
N TYR A 73 -23.71 -13.39 -17.35
CA TYR A 73 -22.49 -13.70 -16.63
C TYR A 73 -21.27 -13.88 -17.57
N MET A 74 -20.16 -13.30 -17.19
CA MET A 74 -18.89 -13.33 -17.90
C MET A 74 -17.70 -13.34 -16.93
N LEU A 75 -16.51 -13.69 -17.41
CA LEU A 75 -15.28 -13.50 -16.65
C LEU A 75 -14.64 -12.16 -17.02
N SER A 76 -14.52 -11.25 -16.07
CA SER A 76 -13.91 -9.92 -16.32
C SER A 76 -12.45 -10.01 -16.76
N CYS A 77 -11.73 -11.10 -16.42
CA CYS A 77 -10.34 -11.30 -16.82
C CYS A 77 -10.15 -11.81 -18.26
N THR A 78 -11.23 -12.20 -18.92
CA THR A 78 -11.20 -12.68 -20.33
C THR A 78 -12.01 -11.83 -21.27
N SER A 79 -12.80 -10.89 -20.76
CA SER A 79 -13.76 -10.08 -21.52
C SER A 79 -13.29 -8.64 -21.67
N ALA A 80 -13.47 -8.06 -22.87
CA ALA A 80 -13.24 -6.64 -23.17
C ALA A 80 -14.54 -5.95 -23.55
N ALA A 81 -14.68 -4.68 -23.18
CA ALA A 81 -15.82 -3.86 -23.56
C ALA A 81 -15.74 -3.47 -25.04
N ARG A 82 -16.89 -3.44 -25.74
CA ARG A 82 -17.01 -2.97 -27.14
C ARG A 82 -17.76 -1.65 -27.27
N GLU A 83 -18.37 -1.24 -26.23
CA GLU A 83 -19.05 0.03 -26.02
C GLU A 83 -19.06 0.36 -24.52
N ASP A 84 -19.67 1.44 -24.11
CA ASP A 84 -19.85 1.74 -22.70
C ASP A 84 -20.74 0.67 -22.04
N VAL A 85 -20.27 0.07 -20.97
CA VAL A 85 -20.95 -1.05 -20.30
C VAL A 85 -21.22 -0.75 -18.83
N VAL A 86 -22.27 -1.39 -18.31
CA VAL A 86 -22.55 -1.47 -16.88
C VAL A 86 -22.40 -2.92 -16.45
N ILE A 87 -21.60 -3.17 -15.43
CA ILE A 87 -21.38 -4.50 -14.88
C ILE A 87 -21.72 -4.56 -13.40
N ASP A 88 -22.24 -5.70 -12.96
CA ASP A 88 -22.41 -6.04 -11.55
C ASP A 88 -21.28 -6.98 -11.16
N ALA A 89 -20.32 -6.46 -10.42
CA ALA A 89 -19.12 -7.16 -9.97
C ALA A 89 -18.90 -6.91 -8.48
N MET A 90 -18.44 -7.94 -7.77
CA MET A 90 -18.07 -7.79 -6.36
C MET A 90 -16.80 -6.94 -6.26
N VAL A 91 -16.88 -5.85 -5.51
CA VAL A 91 -15.75 -4.94 -5.24
C VAL A 91 -15.32 -5.13 -3.79
N ALA A 92 -14.02 -5.20 -3.56
CA ALA A 92 -13.48 -5.19 -2.21
C ALA A 92 -13.43 -3.73 -1.71
N HIS A 93 -14.17 -3.44 -0.64
CA HIS A 93 -14.19 -2.14 0.03
C HIS A 93 -13.58 -2.19 1.43
N ALA A 94 -13.49 -3.39 1.99
CA ALA A 94 -12.97 -3.62 3.34
C ALA A 94 -11.94 -4.75 3.34
N VAL A 95 -11.11 -4.77 4.36
CA VAL A 95 -10.11 -5.82 4.57
C VAL A 95 -10.75 -7.21 4.61
N SER A 96 -11.97 -7.33 5.17
CA SER A 96 -12.74 -8.58 5.24
C SER A 96 -13.12 -9.17 3.88
N ASP A 97 -13.13 -8.36 2.81
CA ASP A 97 -13.51 -8.79 1.47
C ASP A 97 -12.38 -9.51 0.73
N ILE A 98 -11.16 -9.45 1.27
CA ILE A 98 -9.97 -10.08 0.71
C ILE A 98 -9.53 -11.23 1.62
N PRO A 99 -9.63 -12.49 1.17
CA PRO A 99 -9.20 -13.62 1.97
C PRO A 99 -7.68 -13.66 2.15
N LEU A 100 -7.23 -14.28 3.24
CA LEU A 100 -5.82 -14.59 3.44
C LEU A 100 -5.31 -15.53 2.34
N GLN A 101 -4.17 -15.21 1.77
CA GLN A 101 -3.56 -15.94 0.65
C GLN A 101 -2.18 -16.44 1.05
N LYS A 102 -1.81 -17.63 0.53
CA LYS A 102 -0.47 -18.21 0.68
C LYS A 102 0.08 -18.49 -0.72
N LEU A 103 1.19 -17.87 -1.02
CA LEU A 103 1.79 -17.90 -2.35
C LEU A 103 3.28 -18.27 -2.28
N HIS A 104 3.74 -19.08 -3.24
CA HIS A 104 5.16 -19.23 -3.52
C HIS A 104 5.55 -18.21 -4.58
N VAL A 105 6.27 -17.18 -4.18
CA VAL A 105 6.66 -16.07 -5.06
C VAL A 105 8.12 -16.18 -5.47
N LYS A 106 8.46 -15.60 -6.64
CA LYS A 106 9.83 -15.59 -7.16
C LYS A 106 10.44 -14.20 -7.05
N VAL A 107 11.65 -14.13 -6.53
CA VAL A 107 12.44 -12.89 -6.51
C VAL A 107 12.72 -12.43 -7.94
N ARG A 108 12.42 -11.17 -8.22
CA ARG A 108 12.72 -10.49 -9.49
C ARG A 108 13.85 -9.50 -9.34
N LYS A 109 13.92 -8.81 -8.23
CA LYS A 109 14.95 -7.81 -7.96
C LYS A 109 15.24 -7.76 -6.47
N VAL A 110 16.51 -7.65 -6.13
CA VAL A 110 16.98 -7.19 -4.84
C VAL A 110 17.88 -5.99 -5.13
N GLU A 111 17.58 -4.85 -4.55
CA GLU A 111 18.28 -3.60 -4.79
C GLU A 111 18.56 -2.91 -3.46
N GLN A 112 19.80 -2.52 -3.24
CA GLN A 112 20.16 -1.71 -2.09
C GLN A 112 19.78 -0.25 -2.34
N LEU A 113 18.85 0.30 -1.55
CA LEU A 113 18.40 1.68 -1.65
C LEU A 113 19.21 2.63 -0.75
N SER A 114 19.68 2.13 0.39
CA SER A 114 20.61 2.81 1.30
C SER A 114 21.50 1.78 2.02
N LYS A 115 22.35 2.22 2.94
CA LYS A 115 23.23 1.30 3.67
C LYS A 115 22.49 0.15 4.36
N GLN A 116 21.27 0.40 4.83
CA GLN A 116 20.49 -0.57 5.63
C GLN A 116 19.14 -0.90 5.01
N VAL A 117 18.73 -0.25 3.91
CA VAL A 117 17.42 -0.49 3.32
C VAL A 117 17.56 -1.12 1.95
N PHE A 118 16.81 -2.20 1.75
CA PHE A 118 16.75 -2.94 0.50
C PHE A 118 15.33 -2.94 -0.05
N ARG A 119 15.24 -2.85 -1.38
CA ARG A 119 14.03 -3.11 -2.16
C ARG A 119 14.04 -4.56 -2.59
N LEU A 120 13.02 -5.29 -2.22
CA LEU A 120 12.74 -6.63 -2.71
C LEU A 120 11.52 -6.58 -3.61
N VAL A 121 11.68 -6.98 -4.87
CA VAL A 121 10.55 -7.15 -5.79
C VAL A 121 10.34 -8.63 -6.02
N VAL A 122 9.13 -9.10 -5.71
CA VAL A 122 8.73 -10.49 -5.92
C VAL A 122 7.62 -10.60 -6.95
N GLN A 123 7.62 -11.66 -7.71
CA GLN A 123 6.60 -11.97 -8.70
C GLN A 123 5.64 -13.03 -8.18
N THR A 124 4.36 -12.72 -8.22
CA THR A 124 3.28 -13.66 -7.93
C THR A 124 3.13 -14.70 -9.06
N PRO A 125 2.67 -15.93 -8.79
CA PRO A 125 2.36 -16.92 -9.81
C PRO A 125 1.30 -16.38 -10.79
N ARG A 126 1.35 -16.86 -12.05
CA ARG A 126 0.33 -16.47 -13.05
C ARG A 126 -1.07 -17.00 -12.69
N THR A 127 -1.13 -18.08 -11.95
CA THR A 127 -2.37 -18.76 -11.57
C THR A 127 -2.97 -18.27 -10.25
N SER A 128 -2.24 -17.41 -9.52
CA SER A 128 -2.69 -16.89 -8.22
C SER A 128 -2.01 -15.56 -7.95
N ARG A 129 -2.75 -14.47 -8.07
CA ARG A 129 -2.30 -13.12 -7.79
C ARG A 129 -2.49 -12.78 -6.32
N LEU A 130 -1.62 -11.93 -5.78
CA LEU A 130 -1.86 -11.35 -4.47
C LEU A 130 -2.86 -10.20 -4.61
N ARG A 131 -4.06 -10.40 -4.07
CA ARG A 131 -5.02 -9.30 -3.88
C ARG A 131 -4.74 -8.66 -2.52
N PHE A 132 -4.70 -7.35 -2.49
CA PHE A 132 -4.51 -6.57 -1.26
C PHE A 132 -5.08 -5.16 -1.45
N LEU A 133 -5.25 -4.43 -0.35
CA LEU A 133 -5.54 -3.00 -0.34
C LEU A 133 -4.27 -2.22 -0.03
N ALA A 134 -4.15 -1.01 -0.56
CA ALA A 134 -3.00 -0.15 -0.31
C ALA A 134 -2.81 0.08 1.20
N GLY A 135 -1.56 0.00 1.66
CA GLY A 135 -1.18 0.13 3.06
C GLY A 135 -1.07 -1.18 3.84
N GLN A 136 -1.58 -2.31 3.30
CA GLN A 136 -1.46 -3.62 3.95
C GLN A 136 -0.03 -4.18 3.90
N TYR A 137 0.23 -5.21 4.69
CA TYR A 137 1.52 -5.90 4.77
C TYR A 137 1.38 -7.41 4.50
N VAL A 138 2.52 -8.04 4.27
CA VAL A 138 2.65 -9.50 4.08
C VAL A 138 3.68 -10.07 5.05
N GLU A 139 3.57 -11.37 5.32
CA GLU A 139 4.62 -12.17 5.97
C GLU A 139 5.43 -12.87 4.89
N ILE A 140 6.75 -12.68 4.93
CA ILE A 140 7.70 -13.42 4.09
C ILE A 140 8.36 -14.48 4.95
N GLY A 141 8.27 -15.72 4.50
CA GLY A 141 8.89 -16.90 5.10
C GLY A 141 10.08 -17.40 4.29
N LEU A 142 11.09 -17.85 5.00
CA LEU A 142 12.24 -18.56 4.45
C LEU A 142 12.47 -19.83 5.25
N ASP A 143 12.74 -20.93 4.55
CA ASP A 143 13.00 -22.22 5.17
C ASP A 143 14.12 -22.13 6.22
N GLY A 144 13.79 -22.55 7.46
CA GLY A 144 14.70 -22.56 8.59
C GLY A 144 14.98 -21.20 9.26
N LEU A 145 14.43 -20.07 8.75
CA LEU A 145 14.62 -18.71 9.30
C LEU A 145 13.37 -18.11 9.92
N GLY A 146 12.21 -18.80 9.76
CA GLY A 146 10.93 -18.27 10.22
C GLY A 146 10.29 -17.30 9.23
N LYS A 147 9.41 -16.43 9.76
CA LYS A 147 8.70 -15.42 8.99
C LYS A 147 8.91 -14.03 9.59
N ASN A 148 8.90 -13.02 8.74
CA ASN A 148 8.85 -11.63 9.18
C ASN A 148 7.85 -10.82 8.34
N ARG A 149 7.41 -9.67 8.87
CA ARG A 149 6.37 -8.81 8.30
C ARG A 149 6.99 -7.65 7.56
N PHE A 150 6.47 -7.39 6.35
CA PHE A 150 6.92 -6.28 5.52
C PHE A 150 5.70 -5.60 4.89
N SER A 151 5.63 -4.27 5.03
CA SER A 151 4.61 -3.47 4.37
C SER A 151 4.79 -3.57 2.86
N ILE A 152 3.68 -3.70 2.13
CA ILE A 152 3.69 -3.65 0.68
C ILE A 152 3.93 -2.20 0.26
N ALA A 153 4.91 -1.98 -0.61
CA ALA A 153 5.34 -0.66 -1.08
C ALA A 153 4.82 -0.32 -2.48
N SER A 154 4.21 -1.28 -3.18
CA SER A 154 3.58 -1.07 -4.49
C SER A 154 2.08 -0.81 -4.38
N CYS A 155 1.52 -0.14 -5.38
CA CYS A 155 0.08 -0.01 -5.55
C CYS A 155 -0.59 -1.37 -5.76
N PRO A 156 -1.83 -1.60 -5.27
CA PRO A 156 -2.64 -2.77 -5.65
C PRO A 156 -2.91 -2.87 -7.16
N CYS A 157 -2.73 -1.80 -7.90
CA CYS A 157 -2.80 -1.75 -9.36
C CYS A 157 -1.68 -2.55 -10.06
N GLU A 158 -0.62 -2.95 -9.32
CA GLU A 158 0.43 -3.87 -9.78
C GLU A 158 0.41 -5.15 -8.94
N ASP A 159 -0.48 -6.06 -9.30
CA ASP A 159 -0.71 -7.33 -8.58
C ASP A 159 0.29 -8.44 -8.94
N ARG A 160 1.12 -8.19 -9.96
CA ARG A 160 2.08 -9.14 -10.49
C ARG A 160 3.45 -9.03 -9.84
N LEU A 161 3.89 -7.80 -9.61
CA LEU A 161 5.17 -7.48 -9.03
C LEU A 161 4.95 -6.75 -7.72
N ILE A 162 5.16 -7.44 -6.63
CA ILE A 162 5.00 -6.88 -5.28
C ILE A 162 6.33 -6.32 -4.81
N GLU A 163 6.34 -5.04 -4.47
CA GLU A 163 7.51 -4.34 -3.93
C GLU A 163 7.42 -4.31 -2.40
N LEU A 164 8.53 -4.65 -1.75
CA LEU A 164 8.70 -4.60 -0.30
C LEU A 164 9.97 -3.80 0.02
N HIS A 165 9.95 -2.98 1.06
CA HIS A 165 11.13 -2.32 1.59
C HIS A 165 11.53 -2.97 2.92
N LEU A 166 12.77 -3.41 2.99
CA LEU A 166 13.30 -4.12 4.15
C LEU A 166 14.45 -3.34 4.75
N ARG A 167 14.35 -3.05 6.05
CA ARG A 167 15.53 -2.62 6.83
C ARG A 167 16.25 -3.86 7.32
N VAL A 168 17.54 -3.94 7.06
CA VAL A 168 18.38 -5.01 7.56
C VAL A 168 18.69 -4.76 9.03
N SER A 169 18.38 -5.75 9.86
CA SER A 169 18.71 -5.78 11.29
C SER A 169 19.32 -7.12 11.65
N ASN A 170 20.27 -7.11 12.60
CA ASN A 170 20.89 -8.34 13.10
C ASN A 170 19.89 -9.28 13.79
N ASP A 171 18.78 -8.74 14.27
CA ASP A 171 17.71 -9.49 14.94
C ASP A 171 16.66 -10.02 13.96
N ASP A 172 16.78 -9.69 12.66
CA ASP A 172 15.89 -10.17 11.61
C ASP A 172 16.65 -11.06 10.59
N PRO A 173 16.69 -12.39 10.80
CA PRO A 173 17.37 -13.32 9.91
C PRO A 173 16.82 -13.30 8.46
N VAL A 174 15.54 -12.95 8.28
CA VAL A 174 14.91 -12.88 6.96
C VAL A 174 15.48 -11.70 6.17
N SER A 175 15.51 -10.50 6.76
CA SER A 175 16.06 -9.32 6.09
C SER A 175 17.56 -9.46 5.79
N MET A 176 18.32 -10.03 6.72
CA MET A 176 19.75 -10.36 6.51
C MET A 176 19.93 -11.32 5.33
N ARG A 177 19.11 -12.40 5.27
CA ARG A 177 19.19 -13.37 4.18
C ARG A 177 18.86 -12.74 2.83
N VAL A 178 17.86 -11.85 2.79
CA VAL A 178 17.50 -11.12 1.57
C VAL A 178 18.66 -10.25 1.10
N ALA A 179 19.28 -9.49 2.01
CA ALA A 179 20.37 -8.58 1.67
C ALA A 179 21.65 -9.30 1.21
N ASP A 180 22.03 -10.38 1.91
CA ASP A 180 23.36 -11.01 1.73
C ASP A 180 23.40 -12.04 0.61
N LYS A 181 22.31 -12.80 0.42
CA LYS A 181 22.38 -14.05 -0.36
C LYS A 181 21.29 -14.23 -1.38
N MET A 182 20.21 -13.43 -1.33
CA MET A 182 19.07 -13.63 -2.21
C MET A 182 19.35 -13.12 -3.61
N LYS A 183 18.93 -13.89 -4.62
CA LYS A 183 19.17 -13.60 -6.03
C LYS A 183 17.87 -13.70 -6.83
N MET A 184 17.88 -13.08 -7.99
CA MET A 184 16.80 -13.23 -8.96
C MET A 184 16.55 -14.70 -9.27
N GLY A 185 15.28 -15.13 -9.18
CA GLY A 185 14.85 -16.50 -9.41
C GLY A 185 14.65 -17.33 -8.15
N ASP A 186 15.20 -16.91 -7.00
CA ASP A 186 14.95 -17.57 -5.72
C ASP A 186 13.47 -17.52 -5.36
N CYS A 187 13.02 -18.50 -4.58
CA CYS A 187 11.63 -18.60 -4.15
C CYS A 187 11.47 -18.22 -2.68
N LEU A 188 10.33 -17.64 -2.35
CA LEU A 188 9.91 -17.23 -1.02
C LEU A 188 8.48 -17.67 -0.77
N ASP A 189 8.15 -17.97 0.48
CA ASP A 189 6.77 -18.08 0.93
C ASP A 189 6.25 -16.71 1.33
N LEU A 190 5.12 -16.34 0.76
CA LEU A 190 4.41 -15.10 1.05
C LEU A 190 3.03 -15.47 1.60
N GLU A 191 2.68 -14.89 2.75
CA GLU A 191 1.36 -15.00 3.34
C GLU A 191 0.78 -13.61 3.59
N GLY A 192 -0.46 -13.38 3.19
CA GLY A 192 -1.14 -12.10 3.34
C GLY A 192 -2.37 -11.97 2.43
N PRO A 193 -2.94 -10.78 2.35
CA PRO A 193 -2.57 -9.55 3.05
C PRO A 193 -3.00 -9.54 4.52
N PHE A 194 -2.36 -8.71 5.33
CA PHE A 194 -2.69 -8.42 6.71
C PHE A 194 -2.78 -6.91 6.94
N GLY A 195 -3.42 -6.51 8.04
CA GLY A 195 -3.49 -5.12 8.48
C GLY A 195 -4.77 -4.42 8.03
N GLU A 196 -5.19 -3.45 8.87
CA GLU A 196 -6.37 -2.63 8.64
C GLU A 196 -6.00 -1.18 8.26
N PHE A 197 -4.72 -0.93 8.00
CA PHE A 197 -4.21 0.35 7.56
C PHE A 197 -4.45 0.53 6.06
N VAL A 198 -5.68 0.94 5.71
CA VAL A 198 -6.14 1.05 4.32
C VAL A 198 -6.78 2.42 4.07
N TYR A 199 -6.68 2.89 2.82
CA TYR A 199 -7.25 4.16 2.41
C TYR A 199 -8.77 4.11 2.29
N ASP A 200 -9.46 5.13 2.83
CA ASP A 200 -10.90 5.31 2.62
C ASP A 200 -11.17 6.10 1.33
N GLU A 201 -11.36 5.37 0.25
CA GLU A 201 -11.58 5.93 -1.10
C GLU A 201 -12.85 6.80 -1.22
N ASN A 202 -13.78 6.68 -0.28
CA ASN A 202 -15.04 7.44 -0.30
C ASN A 202 -14.92 8.76 0.49
N ALA A 203 -13.80 8.99 1.14
CA ALA A 203 -13.63 10.12 2.05
C ALA A 203 -13.55 11.46 1.34
N ASN A 204 -12.92 11.54 0.18
CA ASN A 204 -12.69 12.75 -0.61
C ASN A 204 -12.29 13.96 0.26
N ARG A 205 -11.31 13.77 1.14
CA ARG A 205 -10.80 14.75 2.11
C ARG A 205 -9.30 14.99 1.89
N PRO A 206 -8.77 16.15 2.30
CA PRO A 206 -7.33 16.36 2.35
C PRO A 206 -6.65 15.29 3.22
N VAL A 207 -5.47 14.83 2.80
CA VAL A 207 -4.76 13.72 3.42
C VAL A 207 -3.38 14.15 3.90
N ILE A 208 -3.05 13.84 5.14
CA ILE A 208 -1.69 13.90 5.65
C ILE A 208 -1.14 12.48 5.76
N LEU A 209 -0.04 12.23 5.07
CA LEU A 209 0.70 10.97 5.10
C LEU A 209 1.99 11.20 5.92
N PHE A 210 2.15 10.50 7.02
CA PHE A 210 3.39 10.54 7.80
C PHE A 210 4.10 9.20 7.76
N ALA A 211 5.35 9.23 7.35
CA ALA A 211 6.23 8.09 7.37
C ALA A 211 7.44 8.32 8.27
N PHE A 212 7.83 7.30 9.02
CA PHE A 212 9.12 7.28 9.67
C PHE A 212 9.95 6.12 9.11
N ASP A 213 11.12 6.45 8.54
CA ASP A 213 12.05 5.48 7.98
C ASP A 213 11.39 4.53 6.96
N THR A 214 11.48 3.20 7.12
CA THR A 214 10.83 2.21 6.24
C THR A 214 9.31 2.16 6.36
N GLY A 215 8.70 2.86 7.30
CA GLY A 215 7.26 3.15 7.27
C GLY A 215 6.80 3.79 5.97
N PHE A 216 7.73 4.41 5.25
CA PHE A 216 7.49 4.91 3.89
C PHE A 216 6.98 3.84 2.91
N ALA A 217 7.25 2.55 3.13
CA ALA A 217 6.74 1.49 2.28
C ALA A 217 5.20 1.47 2.21
N ALA A 218 4.52 1.42 3.36
CA ALA A 218 3.06 1.45 3.42
C ALA A 218 2.50 2.77 2.86
N ILE A 219 3.12 3.89 3.20
CA ILE A 219 2.73 5.23 2.73
C ILE A 219 2.89 5.36 1.21
N LYS A 220 3.97 4.80 0.63
CA LYS A 220 4.17 4.77 -0.82
C LYS A 220 3.05 4.01 -1.53
N SER A 221 2.64 2.86 -1.00
CA SER A 221 1.51 2.10 -1.53
C SER A 221 0.21 2.91 -1.52
N LEU A 222 -0.09 3.60 -0.40
CA LEU A 222 -1.24 4.50 -0.30
C LEU A 222 -1.17 5.63 -1.33
N LEU A 223 -0.03 6.32 -1.42
CA LEU A 223 0.15 7.45 -2.32
C LEU A 223 0.00 7.04 -3.79
N GLU A 224 0.66 5.96 -4.21
CA GLU A 224 0.52 5.44 -5.57
C GLU A 224 -0.92 5.04 -5.90
N HIS A 225 -1.64 4.49 -4.92
CA HIS A 225 -3.05 4.12 -5.08
C HIS A 225 -3.96 5.34 -5.21
N ILE A 226 -3.81 6.36 -4.35
CA ILE A 226 -4.56 7.60 -4.41
C ILE A 226 -4.33 8.31 -5.75
N THR A 227 -3.07 8.35 -6.20
CA THR A 227 -2.70 8.95 -7.50
C THR A 227 -3.29 8.16 -8.67
N ALA A 228 -3.31 6.82 -8.61
CA ALA A 228 -3.89 5.99 -9.67
C ALA A 228 -5.41 6.16 -9.80
N GLN A 229 -6.07 6.63 -8.75
CA GLN A 229 -7.50 6.94 -8.77
C GLN A 229 -7.83 8.37 -9.22
N GLU A 230 -6.81 9.15 -9.61
CA GLU A 230 -6.96 10.53 -10.07
C GLU A 230 -7.75 11.42 -9.09
N GLN A 231 -7.56 11.20 -7.77
CA GLN A 231 -8.24 11.98 -6.76
C GLN A 231 -7.68 13.41 -6.70
N GLU A 232 -8.60 14.39 -6.61
CA GLU A 232 -8.25 15.82 -6.57
C GLU A 232 -7.90 16.32 -5.16
N SER A 233 -8.07 15.50 -4.13
CA SER A 233 -7.81 15.89 -2.74
C SER A 233 -6.35 16.27 -2.52
N GLU A 234 -6.11 17.30 -1.73
CA GLU A 234 -4.75 17.70 -1.35
C GLU A 234 -4.06 16.62 -0.52
N ILE A 235 -2.81 16.34 -0.84
CA ILE A 235 -1.98 15.34 -0.16
C ILE A 235 -0.69 16.00 0.33
N HIS A 236 -0.40 15.86 1.63
CA HIS A 236 0.90 16.25 2.16
C HIS A 236 1.64 15.02 2.72
N LEU A 237 2.75 14.67 2.11
CA LEU A 237 3.66 13.66 2.62
C LEU A 237 4.72 14.29 3.51
N ILE A 238 4.78 13.87 4.76
CA ILE A 238 5.85 14.16 5.70
C ILE A 238 6.64 12.86 5.92
N TRP A 239 7.88 12.82 5.45
CA TRP A 239 8.75 11.65 5.63
C TRP A 239 9.96 12.01 6.49
N MET A 240 10.01 11.44 7.68
CA MET A 240 11.11 11.60 8.63
C MET A 240 11.98 10.35 8.64
N ALA A 241 13.30 10.53 8.71
CA ALA A 241 14.24 9.41 8.83
C ALA A 241 15.52 9.85 9.55
N CYS A 242 16.24 8.90 10.14
CA CYS A 242 17.54 9.13 10.74
C CYS A 242 18.63 9.15 9.66
N GLY A 243 19.39 10.25 9.62
CA GLY A 243 20.40 10.50 8.60
C GLY A 243 19.84 10.80 7.22
N THR A 244 20.65 11.37 6.35
CA THR A 244 20.27 11.67 4.97
C THR A 244 20.00 10.42 4.12
N ASP A 245 20.70 9.33 4.43
CA ASP A 245 20.56 8.04 3.76
C ASP A 245 19.21 7.35 4.11
N GLY A 246 18.55 7.78 5.19
CA GLY A 246 17.24 7.24 5.62
C GLY A 246 16.10 7.65 4.70
N LEU A 247 16.21 8.79 4.01
CA LEU A 247 15.27 9.23 2.99
C LEU A 247 15.63 8.61 1.62
N TYR A 248 15.69 7.28 1.57
CA TYR A 248 16.27 6.48 0.49
C TYR A 248 15.59 6.62 -0.89
N LEU A 249 14.38 7.18 -0.96
CA LEU A 249 13.66 7.52 -2.19
C LEU A 249 13.27 9.02 -2.24
N ASN A 250 14.05 9.88 -1.60
CA ASN A 250 13.80 11.32 -1.55
C ASN A 250 13.58 11.97 -2.93
N ASN A 251 14.39 11.57 -3.93
CA ASN A 251 14.25 12.09 -5.29
C ASN A 251 12.91 11.70 -5.93
N LEU A 252 12.39 10.50 -5.64
CA LEU A 252 11.08 10.08 -6.10
C LEU A 252 9.98 10.98 -5.51
N CYS A 253 10.02 11.24 -4.19
CA CYS A 253 9.03 12.11 -3.53
C CYS A 253 9.08 13.54 -4.07
N ARG A 254 10.26 14.06 -4.36
CA ARG A 254 10.43 15.38 -5.01
C ARG A 254 9.85 15.38 -6.41
N SER A 255 10.12 14.33 -7.21
CA SER A 255 9.56 14.27 -8.57
C SER A 255 8.03 14.19 -8.57
N TRP A 256 7.41 13.58 -7.57
CA TRP A 256 5.95 13.63 -7.39
C TRP A 256 5.47 15.04 -7.04
N ALA A 257 6.18 15.76 -6.15
CA ALA A 257 5.82 17.14 -5.81
C ALA A 257 5.98 18.10 -7.00
N ASP A 258 6.89 17.79 -7.93
CA ASP A 258 7.05 18.56 -9.17
C ASP A 258 5.99 18.19 -10.24
N ALA A 259 5.42 16.98 -10.16
CA ALA A 259 4.50 16.46 -11.18
C ALA A 259 3.01 16.65 -10.86
N PHE A 260 2.64 16.71 -9.57
CA PHE A 260 1.26 16.76 -9.12
C PHE A 260 0.97 18.05 -8.36
N ASP A 261 0.05 18.86 -8.86
CA ASP A 261 -0.31 20.18 -8.27
C ASP A 261 -0.96 20.04 -6.89
N ASN A 262 -1.62 18.91 -6.62
CA ASN A 262 -2.30 18.62 -5.34
C ASN A 262 -1.42 17.85 -4.34
N PHE A 263 -0.12 17.69 -4.60
CA PHE A 263 0.80 16.95 -3.74
C PHE A 263 1.93 17.84 -3.22
N SER A 264 2.17 17.78 -1.92
CA SER A 264 3.29 18.43 -1.27
C SER A 264 4.15 17.45 -0.49
N TYR A 265 5.46 17.72 -0.38
CA TYR A 265 6.43 16.85 0.26
C TYR A 265 7.33 17.58 1.24
N THR A 266 7.43 17.05 2.46
CA THR A 266 8.36 17.52 3.49
C THR A 266 9.25 16.33 3.92
N GLY A 267 10.51 16.33 3.48
CA GLY A 267 11.52 15.37 3.93
C GLY A 267 12.29 15.90 5.14
N ILE A 268 12.37 15.12 6.22
CA ILE A 268 13.05 15.48 7.46
C ILE A 268 14.14 14.44 7.74
N ALA A 269 15.40 14.83 7.55
CA ALA A 269 16.54 14.04 7.98
C ALA A 269 16.94 14.46 9.38
N LEU A 270 16.86 13.55 10.35
CA LEU A 270 17.40 13.73 11.70
C LEU A 270 18.91 13.52 11.62
N GLU A 271 19.67 14.34 12.33
CA GLU A 271 21.14 14.20 12.41
C GLU A 271 21.52 12.97 13.25
N GLU A 272 20.68 12.65 14.23
CA GLU A 272 20.84 11.55 15.16
C GLU A 272 20.50 10.21 14.50
N SER A 273 21.23 9.16 14.87
CA SER A 273 20.87 7.78 14.56
C SER A 273 19.70 7.32 15.45
N ILE A 274 19.01 6.25 15.02
CA ILE A 274 17.97 5.61 15.84
C ILE A 274 18.52 5.21 17.21
N GLN A 275 19.77 4.71 17.26
CA GLN A 275 20.41 4.31 18.49
C GLN A 275 20.63 5.49 19.44
N GLN A 276 21.13 6.63 18.94
CA GLN A 276 21.30 7.85 19.75
C GLN A 276 19.97 8.38 20.30
N LEU A 277 18.91 8.36 19.50
CA LEU A 277 17.57 8.73 19.96
C LEU A 277 17.03 7.78 21.03
N ALA A 278 17.44 6.51 21.01
CA ALA A 278 17.07 5.49 21.98
C ALA A 278 17.88 5.54 23.28
N GLU A 279 19.15 5.97 23.23
CA GLU A 279 20.03 6.09 24.40
C GLU A 279 19.57 7.18 25.39
N ASP A 280 18.98 8.28 24.87
CA ASP A 280 18.31 9.30 25.69
C ASP A 280 16.87 9.50 25.20
N PRO A 281 15.91 8.75 25.75
CA PRO A 281 14.52 8.79 25.31
C PRO A 281 13.85 10.17 25.48
N HIS A 282 14.22 10.97 26.48
CA HIS A 282 13.67 12.32 26.65
C HIS A 282 14.14 13.24 25.53
N TYR A 283 15.43 13.24 25.24
CA TYR A 283 16.02 13.99 24.16
C TYR A 283 15.46 13.52 22.80
N GLY A 284 15.40 12.21 22.58
CA GLY A 284 14.87 11.63 21.35
C GLY A 284 13.42 12.01 21.11
N CYS A 285 12.55 11.91 22.13
CA CYS A 285 11.16 12.33 22.04
C CYS A 285 11.04 13.83 21.74
N ALA A 286 11.78 14.68 22.46
CA ALA A 286 11.75 16.13 22.26
C ALA A 286 12.22 16.53 20.85
N THR A 287 13.27 15.89 20.34
CA THR A 287 13.80 16.12 18.99
C THR A 287 12.77 15.74 17.93
N VAL A 288 12.21 14.54 17.99
CA VAL A 288 11.21 14.05 17.03
C VAL A 288 9.95 14.92 17.09
N GLU A 289 9.44 15.21 18.29
CA GLU A 289 8.24 16.04 18.48
C GLU A 289 8.44 17.46 17.91
N SER A 290 9.59 18.10 18.17
CA SER A 290 9.93 19.43 17.66
C SER A 290 9.94 19.45 16.12
N ARG A 291 10.50 18.42 15.47
CA ARG A 291 10.52 18.32 14.01
C ARG A 291 9.15 18.09 13.42
N ILE A 292 8.31 17.26 14.07
CA ILE A 292 6.91 17.06 13.67
C ILE A 292 6.15 18.38 13.78
N MET A 293 6.27 19.09 14.90
CA MET A 293 5.60 20.38 15.10
C MET A 293 6.02 21.40 14.05
N SER A 294 7.30 21.46 13.72
CA SER A 294 7.81 22.36 12.67
C SER A 294 7.22 22.02 11.30
N ALA A 295 7.16 20.73 10.93
CA ALA A 295 6.58 20.31 9.66
C ALA A 295 5.07 20.57 9.57
N MET A 296 4.40 20.55 10.73
CA MET A 296 2.96 20.78 10.84
C MET A 296 2.60 22.25 11.13
N GLN A 297 3.58 23.16 11.15
CA GLN A 297 3.37 24.57 11.56
C GLN A 297 2.37 25.31 10.67
N ALA A 298 2.33 24.99 9.38
CA ALA A 298 1.41 25.61 8.43
C ALA A 298 -0.07 25.27 8.67
N TYR A 299 -0.35 24.23 9.45
CA TYR A 299 -1.70 23.79 9.74
C TYR A 299 -2.18 24.36 11.09
N GLU A 300 -3.22 25.18 11.06
CA GLU A 300 -3.89 25.67 12.26
C GLU A 300 -4.97 24.68 12.74
N ASP A 301 -5.74 24.11 11.81
CA ASP A 301 -6.82 23.17 12.06
C ASP A 301 -6.81 22.02 11.06
N LEU A 302 -6.90 20.79 11.55
CA LEU A 302 -6.91 19.55 10.78
C LEU A 302 -8.21 18.75 10.95
N SER A 303 -9.27 19.37 11.44
CA SER A 303 -10.56 18.70 11.69
C SER A 303 -11.19 18.06 10.45
N CYS A 304 -10.84 18.57 9.25
CA CYS A 304 -11.31 18.05 7.97
C CYS A 304 -10.36 17.04 7.30
N HIS A 305 -9.16 16.79 7.86
CA HIS A 305 -8.16 15.92 7.25
C HIS A 305 -8.30 14.47 7.69
N ASP A 306 -7.91 13.56 6.81
CA ASP A 306 -7.56 12.19 7.16
C ASP A 306 -6.03 12.09 7.33
N VAL A 307 -5.60 11.38 8.36
CA VAL A 307 -4.19 11.28 8.74
C VAL A 307 -3.78 9.82 8.77
N TYR A 308 -2.79 9.46 7.95
CA TYR A 308 -2.23 8.12 7.87
C TYR A 308 -0.78 8.13 8.34
N VAL A 309 -0.46 7.30 9.32
CA VAL A 309 0.85 7.28 9.98
C VAL A 309 1.44 5.89 9.94
N SER A 310 2.61 5.72 9.34
CA SER A 310 3.39 4.48 9.40
C SER A 310 4.76 4.75 10.00
N ALA A 311 4.93 4.36 11.27
CA ALA A 311 6.08 4.73 12.07
C ALA A 311 6.26 3.76 13.26
N PRO A 312 7.41 3.77 13.98
CA PRO A 312 7.52 3.12 15.28
C PRO A 312 6.49 3.66 16.28
N ALA A 313 6.00 2.80 17.18
CA ALA A 313 4.93 3.15 18.13
C ALA A 313 5.18 4.45 18.92
N PRO A 314 6.39 4.77 19.39
CA PRO A 314 6.67 6.05 20.06
C PRO A 314 6.46 7.25 19.13
N ALA A 315 6.92 7.19 17.89
CA ALA A 315 6.75 8.27 16.93
C ALA A 315 5.27 8.46 16.55
N ILE A 316 4.49 7.36 16.43
CA ILE A 316 3.03 7.41 16.26
C ILE A 316 2.40 8.22 17.40
N LYS A 317 2.80 7.95 18.65
CA LYS A 317 2.23 8.63 19.83
C LYS A 317 2.56 10.12 19.85
N LEU A 318 3.77 10.50 19.48
CA LEU A 318 4.17 11.91 19.37
C LEU A 318 3.36 12.61 18.26
N PHE A 319 3.24 11.98 17.09
CA PHE A 319 2.46 12.53 15.98
C PHE A 319 0.97 12.65 16.33
N GLU A 320 0.41 11.64 16.99
CA GLU A 320 -0.97 11.67 17.50
C GLU A 320 -1.21 12.87 18.43
N ASN A 321 -0.29 13.14 19.37
CA ASN A 321 -0.39 14.27 20.27
C ASN A 321 -0.42 15.61 19.51
N VAL A 322 0.47 15.78 18.52
CA VAL A 322 0.47 16.96 17.66
C VAL A 322 -0.83 17.07 16.86
N CYS A 323 -1.32 15.97 16.30
CA CYS A 323 -2.60 15.95 15.57
C CYS A 323 -3.79 16.34 16.48
N ARG A 324 -3.82 15.85 17.71
CA ARG A 324 -4.85 16.21 18.69
C ARG A 324 -4.84 17.71 19.02
N SER A 325 -3.66 18.30 19.15
CA SER A 325 -3.53 19.76 19.38
C SER A 325 -4.02 20.61 18.21
N LYS A 326 -4.17 19.99 17.02
CA LYS A 326 -4.66 20.61 15.78
C LYS A 326 -6.06 20.11 15.37
N ASN A 327 -6.84 19.60 16.32
CA ASN A 327 -8.24 19.18 16.18
C ASN A 327 -8.48 17.99 15.22
N VAL A 328 -7.49 17.15 14.94
CA VAL A 328 -7.71 15.91 14.18
C VAL A 328 -8.72 15.03 14.92
N LEU A 329 -9.75 14.60 14.23
CA LEU A 329 -10.71 13.65 14.78
C LEU A 329 -10.08 12.25 14.83
N MET A 330 -10.01 11.62 16.00
CA MET A 330 -9.29 10.34 16.15
C MET A 330 -9.83 9.19 15.31
N ARG A 331 -11.09 9.24 14.89
CA ARG A 331 -11.65 8.30 13.89
C ARG A 331 -11.10 8.49 12.47
N ARG A 332 -10.33 9.57 12.24
CA ARG A 332 -9.63 9.91 10.99
C ARG A 332 -8.11 9.81 11.13
N PHE A 333 -7.64 9.26 12.23
CA PHE A 333 -6.24 9.00 12.50
C PHE A 333 -5.99 7.50 12.40
N PHE A 334 -5.32 7.09 11.33
CA PHE A 334 -4.99 5.71 11.03
C PHE A 334 -3.50 5.49 11.23
N ALA A 335 -3.12 4.45 11.96
CA ALA A 335 -1.72 4.21 12.27
C ALA A 335 -1.34 2.74 12.10
N GLU A 336 -0.21 2.50 11.45
CA GLU A 336 0.41 1.18 11.31
C GLU A 336 1.79 1.21 11.96
N PRO A 337 1.99 0.46 13.06
CA PRO A 337 3.29 0.39 13.71
C PRO A 337 4.28 -0.44 12.87
N VAL A 338 5.40 0.18 12.48
CA VAL A 338 6.52 -0.50 11.83
C VAL A 338 7.26 -1.33 12.87
N ARG A 339 7.36 -2.64 12.63
CA ARG A 339 8.19 -3.55 13.45
C ARG A 339 9.63 -3.56 12.94
N GLY A 340 10.59 -3.76 13.85
CA GLY A 340 12.03 -3.83 13.54
C GLY A 340 12.85 -2.65 14.03
N ASN A 341 12.21 -1.62 14.62
CA ASN A 341 12.89 -0.58 15.36
C ASN A 341 12.58 -0.73 16.86
N GLU A 342 12.80 -1.95 17.42
CA GLU A 342 12.62 -2.21 18.86
C GLU A 342 13.50 -1.30 19.72
N ASP A 343 14.62 -0.81 19.17
CA ASP A 343 15.49 0.19 19.79
C ASP A 343 14.77 1.49 20.19
N MET A 344 13.60 1.81 19.56
CA MET A 344 12.77 2.95 19.98
C MET A 344 11.73 2.60 21.05
N SER A 345 11.63 1.35 21.48
CA SER A 345 10.65 0.92 22.50
C SER A 345 10.88 1.58 23.86
N CYS A 346 12.13 1.96 24.17
CA CYS A 346 12.48 2.69 25.38
C CYS A 346 11.83 4.08 25.50
N MET A 347 11.43 4.71 24.38
CA MET A 347 10.72 5.99 24.36
C MET A 347 9.27 5.89 24.90
N VAL A 348 8.69 4.69 24.97
CA VAL A 348 7.30 4.48 25.45
C VAL A 348 7.20 4.62 26.97
N SER A 349 8.26 4.26 27.71
CA SER A 349 8.21 4.14 29.17
C SER A 349 8.18 5.47 29.93
N ILE A 350 8.43 6.60 29.27
CA ILE A 350 8.63 7.88 29.94
C ILE A 350 7.34 8.64 30.21
N LYS A 351 6.30 8.52 29.37
CA LYS A 351 5.02 9.24 29.55
C LYS A 351 4.02 8.54 30.46
N SER A 352 4.25 7.30 30.90
CA SER A 352 3.38 6.61 31.88
C SER A 352 3.75 6.93 33.36
N ALA A 353 4.82 7.67 33.61
CA ALA A 353 5.26 8.03 34.96
C ALA A 353 4.76 9.42 35.42
N ASP A 354 4.17 10.22 34.52
CA ASP A 354 3.69 11.59 34.79
C ASP A 354 2.15 11.73 34.70
N GLN A 355 1.40 10.64 35.07
CA GLN A 355 -0.06 10.71 35.30
C GLN A 355 -0.41 10.49 36.75
#